data_388524e2a4a9cfafdc931eb0395ef334
#
_entry.id   388524e2a4a9cfafdc931eb0395ef334
#
_cell.length_a   1.000
_cell.length_b   1.000
_cell.length_c   1.000
_cell.angle_alpha   90.00
_cell.angle_beta   90.00
_cell.angle_gamma   90.00
#
_symmetry.space_group_name_H-M   'P 1'
#
loop_
_entity.id
_entity.type
_entity.pdbx_description
1 polymer ?
#
loop_
_entity_poly.entity_id
_entity_poly.type
_entity_poly.pdbx_seq_one_letter_code
_entity_poly.pdbx_strand_id
1 'polypeptide(L)'
;ARRWAFSRSPLFESYNGIGGDCTNFVSQCVYAGSCVMNYTRDFGWYYSSPVNRAPAWTGVEFFYNFMTANEGVGPYMSDTYPGGLELGDVIQLGNTDGDFYHTLIIVGFLPDDYLVSAHSNDVFNRPLSTYEYDRIRYLHVEGVRADYPIDCFDGFINGERI
;
A
#
# COMPACT_ATOMS: atom_id res chain seq x y z
N ALA A 1 8.59 3.22 2.62
CA ALA A 1 7.96 4.52 2.40
C ALA A 1 8.98 5.66 2.30
N ARG A 2 9.75 5.96 3.35
CA ARG A 2 10.63 7.15 3.45
C ARG A 2 11.55 7.36 2.23
N ARG A 3 12.19 6.29 1.73
CA ARG A 3 13.18 6.37 0.63
C ARG A 3 12.58 6.93 -0.67
N TRP A 4 11.33 6.59 -0.96
CA TRP A 4 10.68 6.90 -2.23
C TRP A 4 9.47 7.83 -2.09
N ALA A 5 9.27 8.46 -0.93
CA ALA A 5 8.12 9.32 -0.67
C ALA A 5 8.04 10.54 -1.62
N PHE A 6 9.18 11.12 -1.99
CA PHE A 6 9.30 12.30 -2.87
C PHE A 6 9.99 11.98 -4.21
N SER A 7 10.15 10.70 -4.52
CA SER A 7 10.76 10.23 -5.76
C SER A 7 10.13 8.90 -6.18
N ARG A 8 10.53 8.38 -7.32
CA ARG A 8 10.01 7.10 -7.82
C ARG A 8 11.09 6.04 -7.80
N SER A 9 10.75 4.85 -7.34
CA SER A 9 11.61 3.69 -7.46
C SER A 9 11.79 3.33 -8.94
N PRO A 10 13.01 3.10 -9.42
CA PRO A 10 13.24 2.76 -10.83
C PRO A 10 12.68 1.37 -11.20
N LEU A 11 12.24 0.59 -10.22
CA LEU A 11 11.68 -0.75 -10.43
C LEU A 11 10.21 -0.74 -10.87
N PHE A 12 9.51 0.37 -10.65
CA PHE A 12 8.06 0.48 -10.87
C PHE A 12 7.74 1.70 -11.71
N GLU A 13 6.72 1.56 -12.57
CA GLU A 13 6.17 2.69 -13.32
C GLU A 13 5.45 3.65 -12.37
N SER A 14 5.48 4.94 -12.70
CA SER A 14 4.67 5.94 -12.02
C SER A 14 3.33 6.12 -12.72
N TYR A 15 2.27 6.09 -11.93
CA TYR A 15 0.91 6.33 -12.40
C TYR A 15 0.41 7.72 -12.02
N ASN A 16 1.32 8.64 -11.69
CA ASN A 16 0.98 10.00 -11.34
C ASN A 16 0.29 10.72 -12.51
N GLY A 17 -0.85 11.35 -12.23
CA GLY A 17 -1.67 12.03 -13.24
C GLY A 17 -2.60 11.16 -14.07
N ILE A 18 -2.50 9.83 -13.97
CA ILE A 18 -3.41 8.89 -14.66
C ILE A 18 -4.20 8.00 -13.69
N GLY A 19 -4.06 8.23 -12.38
CA GLY A 19 -4.73 7.51 -11.31
C GLY A 19 -3.99 6.23 -10.90
N GLY A 20 -4.09 5.90 -9.61
CA GLY A 20 -3.53 4.67 -9.05
C GLY A 20 -2.12 4.77 -8.46
N ASP A 21 -1.45 5.91 -8.49
CA ASP A 21 -0.09 6.03 -7.96
C ASP A 21 -0.05 5.95 -6.41
N CYS A 22 -1.10 6.33 -5.73
CA CYS A 22 -1.21 6.17 -4.27
C CYS A 22 -1.19 4.69 -3.85
N THR A 23 -2.01 3.86 -4.49
CA THR A 23 -2.03 2.42 -4.23
C THR A 23 -0.77 1.73 -4.75
N ASN A 24 -0.25 2.14 -5.91
CA ASN A 24 1.04 1.68 -6.42
C ASN A 24 2.18 1.90 -5.41
N PHE A 25 2.25 3.09 -4.82
CA PHE A 25 3.25 3.41 -3.79
C PHE A 25 3.09 2.56 -2.54
N VAL A 26 1.86 2.44 -2.02
CA VAL A 26 1.59 1.60 -0.85
C VAL A 26 1.88 0.13 -1.15
N SER A 27 1.52 -0.37 -2.33
CA SER A 27 1.87 -1.73 -2.78
C SER A 27 3.39 -1.96 -2.79
N GLN A 28 4.17 -0.98 -3.25
CA GLN A 28 5.65 -1.06 -3.17
C GLN A 28 6.15 -1.11 -1.72
N CYS A 29 5.54 -0.34 -0.82
CA CYS A 29 5.90 -0.34 0.61
C CYS A 29 5.58 -1.69 1.27
N VAL A 30 4.38 -2.24 1.00
CA VAL A 30 3.97 -3.56 1.49
C VAL A 30 4.87 -4.66 0.92
N TYR A 31 5.21 -4.58 -0.38
CA TYR A 31 6.13 -5.52 -1.01
C TYR A 31 7.53 -5.46 -0.39
N ALA A 32 8.05 -4.28 -0.09
CA ALA A 32 9.34 -4.14 0.58
C ALA A 32 9.38 -4.78 1.98
N GLY A 33 8.23 -4.91 2.64
CA GLY A 33 8.11 -5.60 3.93
C GLY A 33 7.80 -7.09 3.81
N SER A 34 7.12 -7.50 2.74
CA SER A 34 6.69 -8.89 2.54
C SER A 34 7.62 -9.72 1.66
N CYS A 35 8.29 -9.08 0.72
CA CYS A 35 9.12 -9.69 -0.34
C CYS A 35 8.39 -10.75 -1.21
N VAL A 36 7.08 -10.83 -1.10
CA VAL A 36 6.27 -11.86 -1.75
C VAL A 36 5.11 -11.21 -2.49
N MET A 37 4.95 -11.57 -3.75
CA MET A 37 3.79 -11.21 -4.58
C MET A 37 2.89 -12.43 -4.77
N ASN A 38 1.60 -12.18 -5.00
CA ASN A 38 0.65 -13.23 -5.36
C ASN A 38 0.34 -13.16 -6.85
N TYR A 39 0.80 -14.13 -7.62
CA TYR A 39 0.61 -14.21 -9.07
C TYR A 39 -0.67 -14.95 -9.48
N THR A 40 -1.63 -15.13 -8.58
CA THR A 40 -2.93 -15.72 -8.94
C THR A 40 -3.57 -14.87 -10.04
N ARG A 41 -3.96 -15.53 -11.11
CA ARG A 41 -4.64 -14.87 -12.22
C ARG A 41 -5.98 -14.31 -11.74
N ASP A 42 -6.32 -13.11 -12.23
CA ASP A 42 -7.57 -12.39 -11.99
C ASP A 42 -7.79 -11.90 -10.54
N PHE A 43 -7.21 -12.57 -9.54
CA PHE A 43 -7.32 -12.20 -8.12
C PHE A 43 -5.97 -12.22 -7.39
N GLY A 44 -4.91 -11.76 -8.05
CA GLY A 44 -3.58 -11.66 -7.47
C GLY A 44 -3.22 -10.23 -7.05
N TRP A 45 -2.02 -10.13 -6.48
CA TRP A 45 -1.40 -8.84 -6.16
C TRP A 45 0.08 -8.93 -6.55
N TYR A 46 0.42 -8.40 -7.71
CA TYR A 46 1.77 -8.45 -8.28
C TYR A 46 2.03 -7.33 -9.27
N TYR A 47 3.30 -7.10 -9.53
CA TYR A 47 3.82 -6.21 -10.56
C TYR A 47 5.00 -6.85 -11.27
N SER A 48 4.86 -7.18 -12.55
CA SER A 48 5.95 -7.65 -13.42
C SER A 48 6.40 -6.56 -14.39
N SER A 49 5.47 -5.75 -14.87
CA SER A 49 5.72 -4.62 -15.76
C SER A 49 4.51 -3.69 -15.77
N PRO A 50 4.61 -2.48 -16.38
CA PRO A 50 3.48 -1.56 -16.51
C PRO A 50 2.23 -2.19 -17.15
N VAL A 51 2.42 -3.11 -18.09
CA VAL A 51 1.33 -3.79 -18.82
C VAL A 51 0.99 -5.17 -18.25
N ASN A 52 1.77 -5.66 -17.30
CA ASN A 52 1.58 -6.95 -16.65
C ASN A 52 1.64 -6.79 -15.13
N ARG A 53 0.57 -6.31 -14.57
CA ARG A 53 0.35 -6.18 -13.13
C ARG A 53 -1.09 -6.54 -12.78
N ALA A 54 -1.29 -6.97 -11.55
CA ALA A 54 -2.63 -7.20 -11.03
C ALA A 54 -3.38 -5.87 -10.81
N PRO A 55 -4.70 -5.80 -11.02
CA PRO A 55 -5.51 -4.64 -10.66
C PRO A 55 -5.31 -4.20 -9.20
N ALA A 56 -5.11 -5.14 -8.29
CA ALA A 56 -4.87 -4.89 -6.88
C ALA A 56 -3.56 -4.14 -6.58
N TRP A 57 -2.60 -4.11 -7.51
CA TRP A 57 -1.36 -3.34 -7.34
C TRP A 57 -1.58 -1.83 -7.40
N THR A 58 -2.54 -1.36 -8.20
CA THR A 58 -2.78 0.07 -8.44
C THR A 58 -4.19 0.56 -8.11
N GLY A 59 -5.15 -0.33 -7.92
CA GLY A 59 -6.55 0.03 -7.68
C GLY A 59 -6.93 -0.04 -6.22
N VAL A 60 -7.52 1.02 -5.68
CA VAL A 60 -7.86 1.19 -4.25
C VAL A 60 -8.76 0.05 -3.76
N GLU A 61 -9.89 -0.21 -4.44
CA GLU A 61 -10.84 -1.27 -4.09
C GLU A 61 -10.27 -2.66 -4.36
N PHE A 62 -9.53 -2.84 -5.45
CA PHE A 62 -8.89 -4.13 -5.76
C PHE A 62 -7.83 -4.49 -4.73
N PHE A 63 -7.06 -3.50 -4.25
CA PHE A 63 -6.11 -3.69 -3.16
C PHE A 63 -6.80 -4.14 -1.89
N TYR A 64 -7.85 -3.43 -1.47
CA TYR A 64 -8.64 -3.80 -0.30
C TYR A 64 -9.19 -5.22 -0.40
N ASN A 65 -9.86 -5.54 -1.51
CA ASN A 65 -10.46 -6.85 -1.71
C ASN A 65 -9.42 -7.97 -1.69
N PHE A 66 -8.24 -7.74 -2.29
CA PHE A 66 -7.16 -8.71 -2.22
C PHE A 66 -6.64 -8.88 -0.79
N MET A 67 -6.27 -7.78 -0.15
CA MET A 67 -5.61 -7.83 1.17
C MET A 67 -6.50 -8.45 2.25
N THR A 68 -7.81 -8.17 2.22
CA THR A 68 -8.75 -8.69 3.23
C THR A 68 -9.25 -10.10 2.95
N ALA A 69 -9.11 -10.61 1.73
CA ALA A 69 -9.59 -11.94 1.34
C ALA A 69 -8.46 -12.92 0.96
N ASN A 70 -7.18 -12.50 1.02
CA ASN A 70 -6.08 -13.38 0.64
C ASN A 70 -5.88 -14.49 1.67
N GLU A 71 -6.15 -15.73 1.27
CA GLU A 71 -5.84 -16.94 2.04
C GLU A 71 -4.61 -17.70 1.47
N GLY A 72 -4.09 -17.24 0.33
CA GLY A 72 -2.93 -17.82 -0.36
C GLY A 72 -1.62 -17.11 -0.03
N VAL A 73 -0.63 -17.29 -0.89
CA VAL A 73 0.69 -16.64 -0.81
C VAL A 73 0.56 -15.13 -0.86
N GLY A 74 1.41 -14.42 -0.12
CA GLY A 74 1.48 -12.96 -0.09
C GLY A 74 0.98 -12.33 1.20
N PRO A 75 0.95 -10.99 1.28
CA PRO A 75 0.46 -10.26 2.43
C PRO A 75 -1.06 -10.39 2.58
N TYR A 76 -1.53 -10.25 3.82
CA TYR A 76 -2.95 -10.18 4.13
C TYR A 76 -3.20 -9.22 5.30
N MET A 77 -4.36 -8.62 5.28
CA MET A 77 -4.77 -7.57 6.21
C MET A 77 -6.18 -7.85 6.72
N SER A 78 -6.53 -7.23 7.85
CA SER A 78 -7.90 -7.19 8.36
C SER A 78 -8.38 -5.76 8.53
N ASP A 79 -9.70 -5.57 8.48
CA ASP A 79 -10.31 -4.32 8.93
C ASP A 79 -10.04 -4.13 10.42
N THR A 80 -9.69 -2.91 10.81
CA THR A 80 -9.44 -2.54 12.18
C THR A 80 -10.09 -1.19 12.52
N TYR A 81 -9.79 -0.64 13.68
CA TYR A 81 -10.35 0.60 14.21
C TYR A 81 -9.21 1.60 14.53
N PRO A 82 -9.53 2.90 14.66
CA PRO A 82 -8.56 3.85 15.18
C PRO A 82 -8.02 3.38 16.54
N GLY A 83 -6.73 3.35 16.74
CA GLY A 83 -6.08 2.82 17.94
C GLY A 83 -5.64 1.36 17.86
N GLY A 84 -6.10 0.61 16.84
CA GLY A 84 -5.60 -0.72 16.52
C GLY A 84 -4.54 -0.75 15.43
N LEU A 85 -4.03 0.42 15.02
CA LEU A 85 -3.09 0.57 13.91
C LEU A 85 -1.64 0.60 14.37
N GLU A 86 -0.77 0.04 13.53
CA GLU A 86 0.67 0.00 13.73
C GLU A 86 1.42 0.67 12.56
N LEU A 87 2.75 0.82 12.71
CA LEU A 87 3.59 1.31 11.61
C LEU A 87 3.56 0.34 10.44
N GLY A 88 3.29 0.86 9.25
CA GLY A 88 3.16 0.05 8.04
C GLY A 88 1.72 -0.35 7.70
N ASP A 89 0.77 -0.11 8.60
CA ASP A 89 -0.64 -0.30 8.33
C ASP A 89 -1.16 0.71 7.30
N VAL A 90 -2.31 0.42 6.75
CA VAL A 90 -2.87 1.12 5.60
C VAL A 90 -4.18 1.81 5.97
N ILE A 91 -4.35 3.02 5.47
CA ILE A 91 -5.58 3.79 5.57
C ILE A 91 -6.09 4.05 4.16
N GLN A 92 -7.40 3.92 3.95
CA GLN A 92 -8.02 4.34 2.70
C GLN A 92 -9.12 5.35 2.95
N LEU A 93 -9.13 6.40 2.11
CA LEU A 93 -10.07 7.51 2.19
C LEU A 93 -11.10 7.41 1.07
N GLY A 94 -12.36 7.72 1.39
CA GLY A 94 -13.50 7.62 0.48
C GLY A 94 -14.40 8.84 0.52
N ASN A 95 -15.30 8.91 -0.45
CA ASN A 95 -16.32 9.95 -0.63
C ASN A 95 -17.68 9.53 -0.06
N THR A 96 -18.66 10.44 -0.11
CA THR A 96 -20.04 10.20 0.32
C THR A 96 -20.73 9.08 -0.43
N ASP A 97 -20.39 8.87 -1.70
CA ASP A 97 -21.01 7.84 -2.56
C ASP A 97 -20.52 6.42 -2.21
N GLY A 98 -19.48 6.33 -1.38
CA GLY A 98 -18.93 5.07 -0.91
C GLY A 98 -17.69 4.62 -1.68
N ASP A 99 -17.23 5.39 -2.65
CA ASP A 99 -16.03 5.10 -3.41
C ASP A 99 -14.79 5.48 -2.61
N PHE A 100 -13.91 4.51 -2.40
CA PHE A 100 -12.59 4.76 -1.85
C PHE A 100 -11.62 5.11 -2.98
N TYR A 101 -10.94 6.25 -2.85
CA TYR A 101 -10.15 6.86 -3.93
C TYR A 101 -8.68 7.07 -3.57
N HIS A 102 -8.30 6.92 -2.31
CA HIS A 102 -6.92 7.20 -1.88
C HIS A 102 -6.42 6.16 -0.89
N THR A 103 -5.16 5.75 -1.04
CA THR A 103 -4.48 4.77 -0.18
C THR A 103 -3.25 5.41 0.44
N LEU A 104 -3.14 5.33 1.75
CA LEU A 104 -2.09 5.91 2.59
C LEU A 104 -1.41 4.80 3.39
N ILE A 105 -0.12 4.98 3.71
CA ILE A 105 0.60 4.10 4.63
C ILE A 105 1.03 4.86 5.88
N ILE A 106 0.85 4.26 7.06
CA ILE A 106 1.23 4.84 8.34
C ILE A 106 2.76 4.78 8.50
N VAL A 107 3.36 5.92 8.78
CA VAL A 107 4.81 6.09 8.95
C VAL A 107 5.21 6.69 10.30
N GLY A 108 4.22 7.03 11.13
CA GLY A 108 4.44 7.57 12.48
C GLY A 108 3.14 7.86 13.20
N PHE A 109 3.28 8.30 14.44
CA PHE A 109 2.16 8.63 15.33
C PHE A 109 2.39 10.00 15.98
N LEU A 110 1.28 10.70 16.20
CA LEU A 110 1.15 11.83 17.12
C LEU A 110 0.23 11.39 18.28
N PRO A 111 0.14 12.15 19.38
CA PRO A 111 -0.71 11.77 20.52
C PRO A 111 -2.15 11.43 20.13
N ASP A 112 -2.73 12.18 19.19
CA ASP A 112 -4.12 12.03 18.77
C ASP A 112 -4.28 11.94 17.24
N ASP A 113 -3.22 11.60 16.50
CA ASP A 113 -3.25 11.54 15.03
C ASP A 113 -2.21 10.57 14.46
N TYR A 114 -2.35 10.24 13.19
CA TYR A 114 -1.41 9.40 12.43
C TYR A 114 -0.58 10.25 11.47
N LEU A 115 0.70 9.91 11.34
CA LEU A 115 1.54 10.43 10.27
C LEU A 115 1.55 9.44 9.12
N VAL A 116 1.18 9.93 7.95
CA VAL A 116 1.06 9.09 6.74
C VAL A 116 2.01 9.52 5.64
N SER A 117 2.25 8.58 4.72
CA SER A 117 2.96 8.81 3.46
C SER A 117 2.12 8.33 2.29
N ALA A 118 2.16 9.06 1.18
CA ALA A 118 1.43 8.73 -0.04
C ALA A 118 2.04 9.38 -1.28
N HIS A 119 1.72 8.84 -2.45
CA HIS A 119 1.88 9.49 -3.75
C HIS A 119 0.57 10.13 -4.23
N SER A 120 0.59 10.81 -5.38
CA SER A 120 -0.49 11.65 -5.95
C SER A 120 -0.75 12.94 -5.16
N ASN A 121 0.23 13.56 -4.71
CA ASN A 121 0.59 14.72 -3.91
C ASN A 121 1.61 14.23 -2.89
N ASP A 122 2.80 13.98 -3.37
CA ASP A 122 3.86 13.30 -2.63
C ASP A 122 4.03 13.86 -1.21
N VAL A 123 3.81 13.02 -0.21
CA VAL A 123 3.90 13.40 1.21
C VAL A 123 4.63 12.36 2.03
N PHE A 124 5.31 12.83 3.06
CA PHE A 124 5.91 12.02 4.12
C PHE A 124 5.72 12.72 5.47
N ASN A 125 5.30 11.98 6.48
CA ASN A 125 4.95 12.51 7.80
C ASN A 125 3.83 13.58 7.77
N ARG A 126 2.87 13.44 6.86
CA ARG A 126 1.71 14.32 6.83
C ARG A 126 0.68 13.84 7.86
N PRO A 127 0.17 14.72 8.75
CA PRO A 127 -0.90 14.36 9.67
C PRO A 127 -2.17 13.97 8.93
N LEU A 128 -2.80 12.85 9.32
CA LEU A 128 -4.04 12.37 8.73
C LEU A 128 -5.17 13.39 8.86
N SER A 129 -5.23 14.09 9.98
CA SER A 129 -6.21 15.16 10.26
C SER A 129 -6.19 16.33 9.25
N THR A 130 -5.17 16.42 8.41
CA THR A 130 -5.07 17.44 7.34
C THR A 130 -5.72 17.02 6.02
N TYR A 131 -6.24 15.80 5.95
CA TYR A 131 -6.98 15.32 4.79
C TYR A 131 -8.48 15.60 4.94
N GLU A 132 -9.13 15.92 3.83
CA GLU A 132 -10.59 15.98 3.73
C GLU A 132 -11.08 14.66 3.14
N TYR A 133 -12.06 14.04 3.79
CA TYR A 133 -12.69 12.79 3.36
C TYR A 133 -14.06 12.64 4.03
N ASP A 134 -14.96 11.87 3.41
CA ASP A 134 -16.26 11.55 3.98
C ASP A 134 -16.28 10.17 4.62
N ARG A 135 -15.42 9.27 4.13
CA ARG A 135 -15.28 7.89 4.63
C ARG A 135 -13.82 7.54 4.82
N ILE A 136 -13.59 6.69 5.79
CA ILE A 136 -12.27 6.15 6.11
C ILE A 136 -12.40 4.67 6.47
N ARG A 137 -11.42 3.87 6.07
CA ARG A 137 -11.24 2.51 6.56
C ARG A 137 -9.78 2.26 6.93
N TYR A 138 -9.59 1.40 7.89
CA TYR A 138 -8.30 1.09 8.49
C TYR A 138 -7.99 -0.37 8.26
N LEU A 139 -6.81 -0.66 7.75
CA LEU A 139 -6.34 -2.00 7.43
C LEU A 139 -5.09 -2.30 8.25
N HIS A 140 -5.18 -3.30 9.10
CA HIS A 140 -4.04 -3.82 9.84
C HIS A 140 -3.34 -4.93 9.05
N VAL A 141 -2.01 -4.85 8.94
CA VAL A 141 -1.19 -5.87 8.28
C VAL A 141 -1.01 -7.05 9.25
N GLU A 142 -1.78 -8.10 9.06
CA GLU A 142 -1.72 -9.30 9.89
C GLU A 142 -0.46 -10.14 9.67
N GLY A 143 0.05 -10.14 8.43
CA GLY A 143 1.24 -10.91 8.11
C GLY A 143 1.41 -11.22 6.63
N VAL A 144 2.31 -12.14 6.38
CA VAL A 144 2.66 -12.64 5.04
C VAL A 144 2.66 -14.16 5.05
N ARG A 145 2.04 -14.77 4.04
CA ARG A 145 2.14 -16.22 3.79
C ARG A 145 3.16 -16.46 2.69
N ALA A 146 4.22 -17.19 3.02
CA ALA A 146 5.27 -17.57 2.09
C ALA A 146 5.78 -18.98 2.42
N ASP A 147 6.21 -19.71 1.39
CA ASP A 147 6.77 -21.05 1.57
C ASP A 147 8.15 -21.03 2.22
N TYR A 148 8.86 -19.90 2.11
CA TYR A 148 10.19 -19.67 2.67
C TYR A 148 10.43 -18.17 2.92
N PRO A 149 11.26 -17.81 3.90
CA PRO A 149 11.61 -16.42 4.14
C PRO A 149 12.45 -15.86 2.99
N ILE A 150 12.07 -14.69 2.50
CA ILE A 150 12.78 -13.94 1.46
C ILE A 150 13.17 -12.60 2.08
N ASP A 151 14.43 -12.20 1.91
CA ASP A 151 14.91 -10.86 2.24
C ASP A 151 15.16 -10.08 0.95
N CYS A 152 14.36 -9.05 0.72
CA CYS A 152 14.45 -8.19 -0.45
C CYS A 152 14.70 -6.73 -0.10
N PHE A 153 14.73 -6.41 1.19
CA PHE A 153 14.62 -5.05 1.66
C PHE A 153 15.77 -4.15 1.18
N ASP A 154 17.00 -4.63 1.27
CA ASP A 154 18.18 -3.85 0.89
C ASP A 154 18.22 -3.56 -0.62
N GLY A 155 17.93 -4.56 -1.46
CA GLY A 155 17.81 -4.36 -2.90
C GLY A 155 16.71 -3.35 -3.24
N PHE A 156 15.57 -3.44 -2.55
CA PHE A 156 14.44 -2.55 -2.78
C PHE A 156 14.73 -1.07 -2.43
N ILE A 157 15.42 -0.83 -1.31
CA ILE A 157 15.86 0.51 -0.91
C ILE A 157 16.81 1.11 -1.94
N ASN A 158 17.68 0.30 -2.50
CA ASN A 158 18.68 0.72 -3.50
C ASN A 158 18.10 0.81 -4.92
N GLY A 159 16.87 0.35 -5.14
CA GLY A 159 16.26 0.32 -6.46
C GLY A 159 16.82 -0.78 -7.37
N GLU A 160 17.28 -1.86 -6.77
CA GLU A 160 17.83 -3.03 -7.45
C GLU A 160 16.76 -4.14 -7.53
N ARG A 161 16.76 -4.87 -8.65
CA ARG A 161 15.95 -6.09 -8.77
C ARG A 161 16.62 -7.21 -7.97
N ILE A 162 15.80 -7.92 -7.23
CA ILE A 162 16.18 -9.11 -6.47
C ILE A 162 15.87 -10.33 -7.31
#